data_fa2e75d7c2ab51f39694eac42bc5ae2f
#
_entry.id   fa2e75d7c2ab51f39694eac42bc5ae2f
#
_cell.length_a   1.000
_cell.length_b   1.000
_cell.length_c   1.000
_cell.angle_alpha   90.00
_cell.angle_beta   90.00
_cell.angle_gamma   90.00
#
_symmetry.space_group_name_H-M   'P 1'
#
loop_
_entity.id
_entity.type
_entity.pdbx_description
1 polymer ?
#
loop_
_entity_poly.entity_id
_entity_poly.type
_entity_poly.pdbx_seq_one_letter_code
_entity_poly.pdbx_strand_id
1 'polypeptide(L)'
;KILLNADLGEAVAYFTEASLSGESSIIKPKQVEPQSDDFWKWRMHMAEQLASQLEPSRFGIKGIYVMGSTVNGTAGPCSDLDLLVHFTGSTEQRENLMLWFEGWSLSLAEMNYLRTGYETGGLLDVHLITDDDIAARTSYAVKIDAVTDPARPLQMKSRVF
;
A
#
# COMPACT_ATOMS: atom_id res chain seq x y z
N LYS A 1 -22.48 22.71 3.12
CA LYS A 1 -23.68 23.49 3.50
C LYS A 1 -24.95 22.65 3.67
N ILE A 2 -24.84 21.32 3.83
CA ILE A 2 -25.99 20.39 3.97
C ILE A 2 -26.14 19.83 5.40
N LEU A 3 -25.19 20.10 6.32
CA LEU A 3 -25.18 19.52 7.68
C LEU A 3 -25.66 20.47 8.79
N LEU A 4 -26.28 21.62 8.48
CA LEU A 4 -26.65 22.63 9.47
C LEU A 4 -28.15 22.68 9.83
N ASN A 5 -28.98 21.76 9.28
CA ASN A 5 -30.40 21.70 9.60
C ASN A 5 -30.91 20.28 9.96
N ALA A 6 -30.04 19.36 10.36
CA ALA A 6 -30.50 18.14 11.01
C ALA A 6 -30.76 18.46 12.48
N ASP A 7 -31.99 18.26 12.94
CA ASP A 7 -32.36 18.39 14.33
C ASP A 7 -31.51 17.40 15.14
N LEU A 8 -30.64 17.94 16.01
CA LEU A 8 -29.79 17.15 16.90
C LEU A 8 -30.60 16.15 17.75
N GLY A 9 -31.88 16.48 18.04
CA GLY A 9 -32.80 15.61 18.76
C GLY A 9 -33.15 14.34 17.97
N GLU A 10 -33.40 14.45 16.66
CA GLU A 10 -33.67 13.28 15.80
C GLU A 10 -32.43 12.40 15.63
N ALA A 11 -31.25 13.00 15.47
CA ALA A 11 -30.00 12.25 15.36
C ALA A 11 -29.68 11.48 16.65
N VAL A 12 -29.87 12.11 17.83
CA VAL A 12 -29.66 11.44 19.12
C VAL A 12 -30.70 10.34 19.36
N ALA A 13 -31.97 10.54 18.98
CA ALA A 13 -33.01 9.51 19.07
C ALA A 13 -32.69 8.28 18.21
N TYR A 14 -32.19 8.49 16.98
CA TYR A 14 -31.78 7.41 16.09
C TYR A 14 -30.62 6.57 16.66
N PHE A 15 -29.60 7.23 17.24
CA PHE A 15 -28.49 6.54 17.90
C PHE A 15 -28.92 5.83 19.18
N THR A 16 -29.90 6.34 19.92
CA THR A 16 -30.36 5.72 21.16
C THR A 16 -31.23 4.47 20.88
N GLU A 17 -32.08 4.49 19.87
CA GLU A 17 -32.86 3.32 19.45
C GLU A 17 -31.97 2.21 18.85
N ALA A 18 -30.97 2.55 18.06
CA ALA A 18 -30.00 1.60 17.50
C ALA A 18 -29.15 0.94 18.61
N SER A 19 -28.89 1.64 19.73
CA SER A 19 -28.16 1.08 20.87
C SER A 19 -28.99 0.19 21.78
N LEU A 20 -30.32 0.34 21.78
CA LEU A 20 -31.23 -0.45 22.62
C LEU A 20 -31.69 -1.76 21.96
N SER A 21 -31.53 -1.91 20.65
CA SER A 21 -31.98 -3.11 19.93
C SER A 21 -31.00 -4.31 20.02
N GLY A 22 -29.87 -4.17 20.70
CA GLY A 22 -28.96 -5.30 21.03
C GLY A 22 -28.36 -6.06 19.86
N GLU A 23 -28.71 -5.70 18.63
CA GLU A 23 -28.10 -6.19 17.42
C GLU A 23 -27.02 -5.21 16.97
N SER A 24 -25.82 -5.37 17.53
CA SER A 24 -24.62 -4.90 16.87
C SER A 24 -24.55 -5.64 15.52
N SER A 25 -25.28 -5.14 14.55
CA SER A 25 -25.04 -5.51 13.15
C SER A 25 -23.69 -4.89 12.75
N ILE A 26 -22.62 -5.56 13.19
CA ILE A 26 -21.35 -5.43 12.48
C ILE A 26 -21.72 -5.73 11.04
N ILE A 27 -21.79 -4.70 10.20
CA ILE A 27 -21.93 -4.86 8.76
C ILE A 27 -20.71 -5.67 8.34
N LYS A 28 -20.88 -7.00 8.33
CA LYS A 28 -19.85 -7.87 7.76
C LYS A 28 -19.79 -7.48 6.30
N PRO A 29 -18.66 -6.93 5.81
CA PRO A 29 -18.54 -6.61 4.41
C PRO A 29 -18.89 -7.87 3.62
N LYS A 30 -19.77 -7.72 2.62
CA LYS A 30 -20.11 -8.82 1.72
C LYS A 30 -18.80 -9.29 1.11
N GLN A 31 -18.36 -10.50 1.47
CA GLN A 31 -17.19 -11.10 0.87
C GLN A 31 -17.45 -11.17 -0.63
N VAL A 32 -16.73 -10.38 -1.40
CA VAL A 32 -16.66 -10.55 -2.84
C VAL A 32 -15.88 -11.84 -3.04
N GLU A 33 -16.50 -12.86 -3.62
CA GLU A 33 -15.78 -14.09 -3.95
C GLU A 33 -14.54 -13.70 -4.78
N PRO A 34 -13.34 -14.12 -4.36
CA PRO A 34 -12.13 -13.77 -5.08
C PRO A 34 -12.19 -14.38 -6.47
N GLN A 35 -12.25 -13.57 -7.50
CA GLN A 35 -11.99 -14.04 -8.85
C GLN A 35 -10.55 -14.54 -8.88
N SER A 36 -10.35 -15.81 -9.20
CA SER A 36 -9.21 -16.63 -8.85
C SER A 36 -7.83 -16.20 -9.40
N ASP A 37 -7.72 -15.17 -10.25
CA ASP A 37 -6.47 -14.84 -10.94
C ASP A 37 -5.99 -13.38 -10.80
N ASP A 38 -6.62 -12.53 -9.97
CA ASP A 38 -6.36 -11.09 -10.00
C ASP A 38 -5.59 -10.53 -8.79
N PHE A 39 -5.05 -11.39 -7.90
CA PHE A 39 -4.32 -10.92 -6.71
C PHE A 39 -3.09 -10.08 -7.05
N TRP A 40 -2.36 -10.43 -8.09
CA TRP A 40 -1.21 -9.66 -8.55
C TRP A 40 -1.61 -8.39 -9.28
N LYS A 41 -2.73 -8.38 -10.01
CA LYS A 41 -3.18 -7.22 -10.80
C LYS A 41 -3.54 -6.03 -9.90
N TRP A 42 -4.36 -6.26 -8.88
CA TRP A 42 -4.70 -5.18 -7.99
C TRP A 42 -3.52 -4.69 -7.15
N ARG A 43 -2.61 -5.60 -6.76
CA ARG A 43 -1.35 -5.23 -6.08
C ARG A 43 -0.46 -4.39 -6.99
N MET A 44 -0.31 -4.77 -8.25
CA MET A 44 0.41 -3.97 -9.24
C MET A 44 -0.21 -2.58 -9.40
N HIS A 45 -1.54 -2.52 -9.56
CA HIS A 45 -2.25 -1.25 -9.63
C HIS A 45 -2.01 -0.38 -8.38
N MET A 46 -2.06 -0.97 -7.19
CA MET A 46 -1.81 -0.23 -5.95
C MET A 46 -0.35 0.21 -5.82
N ALA A 47 0.61 -0.59 -6.28
CA ALA A 47 2.01 -0.19 -6.35
C ALA A 47 2.21 1.03 -7.28
N GLU A 48 1.56 1.03 -8.44
CA GLU A 48 1.56 2.16 -9.38
C GLU A 48 0.90 3.42 -8.76
N GLN A 49 -0.24 3.26 -8.08
CA GLN A 49 -0.91 4.38 -7.39
C GLN A 49 -0.04 4.95 -6.27
N LEU A 50 0.53 4.10 -5.42
CA LEU A 50 1.44 4.47 -4.36
C LEU A 50 2.65 5.25 -4.93
N ALA A 51 3.32 4.70 -5.95
CA ALA A 51 4.46 5.37 -6.58
C ALA A 51 4.09 6.74 -7.16
N SER A 52 2.92 6.87 -7.78
CA SER A 52 2.43 8.13 -8.35
C SER A 52 2.21 9.24 -7.31
N GLN A 53 2.05 8.90 -6.03
CA GLN A 53 1.91 9.85 -4.92
C GLN A 53 3.26 10.22 -4.29
N LEU A 54 4.33 9.45 -4.55
CA LEU A 54 5.65 9.72 -4.00
C LEU A 54 6.30 10.93 -4.68
N GLU A 55 6.67 11.88 -3.85
CA GLU A 55 7.44 13.07 -4.26
C GLU A 55 8.94 12.83 -3.98
N PRO A 56 9.77 12.61 -5.03
CA PRO A 56 11.16 12.18 -4.86
C PRO A 56 11.99 13.12 -3.98
N SER A 57 11.83 14.42 -4.15
CA SER A 57 12.59 15.43 -3.39
C SER A 57 12.21 15.49 -1.92
N ARG A 58 10.92 15.25 -1.60
CA ARG A 58 10.44 15.24 -0.22
C ARG A 58 11.01 14.07 0.57
N PHE A 59 11.10 12.92 -0.05
CA PHE A 59 11.48 11.68 0.62
C PHE A 59 12.91 11.22 0.34
N GLY A 60 13.69 11.94 -0.46
CA GLY A 60 15.08 11.60 -0.76
C GLY A 60 15.22 10.31 -1.56
N ILE A 61 14.34 10.05 -2.51
CA ILE A 61 14.35 8.84 -3.34
C ILE A 61 14.72 9.15 -4.80
N LYS A 62 15.47 8.24 -5.42
CA LYS A 62 15.84 8.29 -6.84
C LYS A 62 14.97 7.37 -7.71
N GLY A 63 14.50 6.25 -7.13
CA GLY A 63 13.68 5.27 -7.85
C GLY A 63 12.88 4.40 -6.90
N ILE A 64 11.78 3.87 -7.41
CA ILE A 64 10.97 2.86 -6.74
C ILE A 64 10.63 1.77 -7.74
N TYR A 65 10.67 0.53 -7.28
CA TYR A 65 10.45 -0.66 -8.10
C TYR A 65 9.54 -1.62 -7.35
N VAL A 66 8.76 -2.39 -8.08
CA VAL A 66 8.03 -3.55 -7.57
C VAL A 66 8.75 -4.82 -7.99
N MET A 67 8.74 -5.84 -7.14
CA MET A 67 9.41 -7.11 -7.42
C MET A 67 8.58 -8.31 -6.92
N GLY A 68 9.14 -9.50 -7.02
CA GLY A 68 8.57 -10.71 -6.45
C GLY A 68 7.28 -11.20 -7.10
N SER A 69 6.41 -11.78 -6.30
CA SER A 69 5.20 -12.48 -6.77
C SER A 69 4.22 -11.58 -7.53
N THR A 70 4.18 -10.29 -7.22
CA THR A 70 3.34 -9.31 -7.91
C THR A 70 3.80 -9.10 -9.36
N VAL A 71 5.11 -9.00 -9.61
CA VAL A 71 5.66 -8.85 -10.98
C VAL A 71 5.52 -10.15 -11.76
N ASN A 72 5.74 -11.27 -11.10
CA ASN A 72 5.73 -12.60 -11.73
C ASN A 72 4.31 -13.13 -11.97
N GLY A 73 3.27 -12.42 -11.56
CA GLY A 73 1.88 -12.83 -11.74
C GLY A 73 1.48 -14.02 -10.85
N THR A 74 2.25 -14.31 -9.81
CA THR A 74 2.05 -15.46 -8.91
C THR A 74 1.54 -15.10 -7.52
N ALA A 75 1.28 -13.80 -7.26
CA ALA A 75 0.77 -13.35 -5.97
C ALA A 75 -0.58 -14.02 -5.63
N GLY A 76 -0.66 -14.57 -4.45
CA GLY A 76 -1.88 -15.13 -3.87
C GLY A 76 -2.48 -14.21 -2.79
N PRO A 77 -3.53 -14.67 -2.08
CA PRO A 77 -4.19 -13.88 -1.03
C PRO A 77 -3.26 -13.52 0.15
N CYS A 78 -2.26 -14.36 0.42
CA CYS A 78 -1.31 -14.20 1.52
C CYS A 78 0.00 -13.51 1.10
N SER A 79 0.13 -13.13 -0.18
CA SER A 79 1.38 -12.53 -0.68
C SER A 79 1.50 -11.07 -0.26
N ASP A 80 2.69 -10.68 0.15
CA ASP A 80 3.06 -9.29 0.37
C ASP A 80 3.24 -8.54 -0.97
N LEU A 81 3.32 -7.24 -0.90
CA LEU A 81 3.70 -6.38 -2.00
C LEU A 81 5.14 -5.91 -1.76
N ASP A 82 6.08 -6.53 -2.48
CA ASP A 82 7.51 -6.27 -2.34
C ASP A 82 7.91 -5.01 -3.12
N LEU A 83 8.44 -4.01 -2.42
CA LEU A 83 8.93 -2.77 -2.99
C LEU A 83 10.43 -2.60 -2.74
N LEU A 84 11.15 -2.21 -3.79
CA LEU A 84 12.54 -1.82 -3.72
C LEU A 84 12.64 -0.32 -3.94
N VAL A 85 13.28 0.40 -3.02
CA VAL A 85 13.37 1.86 -3.03
C VAL A 85 14.82 2.31 -3.04
N HIS A 86 15.23 2.97 -4.10
CA HIS A 86 16.54 3.60 -4.20
C HIS A 86 16.53 4.91 -3.42
N PHE A 87 17.11 4.88 -2.23
CA PHE A 87 17.11 5.94 -1.25
C PHE A 87 18.47 6.63 -1.17
N THR A 88 18.46 7.98 -1.15
CA THR A 88 19.67 8.81 -1.04
C THR A 88 19.46 10.03 -0.13
N GLY A 89 18.38 9.98 0.65
CA GLY A 89 17.96 11.09 1.53
C GLY A 89 18.68 11.11 2.87
N SER A 90 18.26 12.05 3.72
CA SER A 90 18.69 12.18 5.12
C SER A 90 17.97 11.16 6.03
N THR A 91 18.46 11.04 7.26
CA THR A 91 17.81 10.22 8.31
C THR A 91 16.36 10.65 8.52
N GLU A 92 16.09 11.95 8.61
CA GLU A 92 14.75 12.50 8.76
C GLU A 92 13.84 12.13 7.57
N GLN A 93 14.36 12.23 6.34
CA GLN A 93 13.62 11.82 5.14
C GLN A 93 13.32 10.32 5.16
N ARG A 94 14.24 9.49 5.67
CA ARG A 94 14.06 8.06 5.83
C ARG A 94 12.93 7.77 6.82
N GLU A 95 12.91 8.40 7.98
CA GLU A 95 11.88 8.24 9.00
C GLU A 95 10.50 8.63 8.44
N ASN A 96 10.39 9.78 7.79
CA ASN A 96 9.17 10.24 7.15
C ASN A 96 8.69 9.30 6.03
N LEU A 97 9.60 8.76 5.24
CA LEU A 97 9.30 7.78 4.19
C LEU A 97 8.76 6.48 4.78
N MET A 98 9.38 5.98 5.84
CA MET A 98 8.93 4.73 6.49
C MET A 98 7.55 4.89 7.15
N LEU A 99 7.28 6.01 7.81
CA LEU A 99 5.93 6.33 8.33
C LEU A 99 4.89 6.40 7.21
N TRP A 100 5.26 6.97 6.07
CA TRP A 100 4.38 7.05 4.92
C TRP A 100 4.07 5.65 4.34
N PHE A 101 5.07 4.78 4.23
CA PHE A 101 4.88 3.39 3.81
C PHE A 101 4.06 2.59 4.82
N GLU A 102 4.26 2.81 6.12
CA GLU A 102 3.49 2.16 7.17
C GLU A 102 1.99 2.46 7.01
N GLY A 103 1.62 3.73 6.80
CA GLY A 103 0.22 4.11 6.57
C GLY A 103 -0.38 3.43 5.35
N TRP A 104 0.37 3.34 4.24
CA TRP A 104 -0.06 2.58 3.07
C TRP A 104 -0.16 1.09 3.34
N SER A 105 0.82 0.52 4.04
CA SER A 105 0.88 -0.91 4.37
C SER A 105 -0.35 -1.36 5.16
N LEU A 106 -0.73 -0.60 6.19
CA LEU A 106 -1.92 -0.86 7.00
C LEU A 106 -3.21 -0.73 6.17
N SER A 107 -3.31 0.31 5.35
CA SER A 107 -4.48 0.53 4.49
C SER A 107 -4.64 -0.58 3.44
N LEU A 108 -3.55 -1.04 2.85
CA LEU A 108 -3.55 -2.13 1.89
C LEU A 108 -3.81 -3.50 2.55
N ALA A 109 -3.38 -3.70 3.80
CA ALA A 109 -3.70 -4.88 4.58
C ALA A 109 -5.21 -5.01 4.79
N GLU A 110 -5.89 -3.92 5.17
CA GLU A 110 -7.35 -3.90 5.28
C GLU A 110 -8.04 -4.16 3.94
N MET A 111 -7.56 -3.53 2.87
CA MET A 111 -8.06 -3.80 1.52
C MET A 111 -7.89 -5.26 1.12
N ASN A 112 -6.75 -5.87 1.45
CA ASN A 112 -6.50 -7.30 1.21
C ASN A 112 -7.50 -8.16 2.00
N TYR A 113 -7.70 -7.86 3.28
CA TYR A 113 -8.66 -8.56 4.13
C TYR A 113 -10.09 -8.50 3.55
N LEU A 114 -10.56 -7.32 3.15
CA LEU A 114 -11.88 -7.16 2.54
C LEU A 114 -12.05 -7.94 1.23
N ARG A 115 -10.97 -8.14 0.48
CA ARG A 115 -10.98 -8.85 -0.80
C ARG A 115 -10.80 -10.37 -0.68
N THR A 116 -10.05 -10.81 0.32
CA THR A 116 -9.57 -12.20 0.40
C THR A 116 -9.96 -12.92 1.69
N GLY A 117 -10.34 -12.18 2.74
CA GLY A 117 -10.53 -12.68 4.08
C GLY A 117 -9.21 -12.98 4.82
N TYR A 118 -8.05 -12.73 4.20
CA TYR A 118 -6.75 -12.96 4.83
C TYR A 118 -6.28 -11.72 5.59
N GLU A 119 -6.10 -11.88 6.91
CA GLU A 119 -5.66 -10.85 7.83
C GLU A 119 -4.13 -10.81 7.93
N THR A 120 -3.55 -9.62 7.84
CA THR A 120 -2.11 -9.37 8.01
C THR A 120 -1.88 -8.04 8.72
N GLY A 121 -0.78 -7.91 9.45
CA GLY A 121 -0.39 -6.68 10.15
C GLY A 121 0.13 -5.56 9.24
N GLY A 122 0.29 -5.84 7.96
CA GLY A 122 0.76 -4.92 6.92
C GLY A 122 0.88 -5.68 5.61
N LEU A 123 0.80 -5.00 4.47
CA LEU A 123 0.89 -5.64 3.16
C LEU A 123 2.18 -5.30 2.40
N LEU A 124 2.88 -4.22 2.77
CA LEU A 124 4.12 -3.82 2.09
C LEU A 124 5.34 -4.45 2.76
N ASP A 125 6.22 -5.04 1.95
CA ASP A 125 7.59 -5.37 2.31
C ASP A 125 8.53 -4.41 1.56
N VAL A 126 9.13 -3.47 2.30
CA VAL A 126 9.90 -2.35 1.73
C VAL A 126 11.38 -2.51 1.99
N HIS A 127 12.15 -2.65 0.92
CA HIS A 127 13.60 -2.75 0.94
C HIS A 127 14.24 -1.45 0.44
N LEU A 128 15.00 -0.79 1.32
CA LEU A 128 15.79 0.39 0.94
C LEU A 128 17.17 -0.03 0.44
N ILE A 129 17.58 0.51 -0.68
CA ILE A 129 18.95 0.37 -1.23
C ILE A 129 19.56 1.73 -1.48
N THR A 130 20.87 1.81 -1.36
CA THR A 130 21.69 3.01 -1.54
C THR A 130 22.45 2.99 -2.87
N ASP A 131 23.12 4.11 -3.21
CA ASP A 131 24.07 4.15 -4.34
C ASP A 131 25.19 3.11 -4.16
N ASP A 132 25.66 2.89 -2.94
CA ASP A 132 26.71 1.91 -2.63
C ASP A 132 26.22 0.48 -2.85
N ASP A 133 25.00 0.16 -2.47
CA ASP A 133 24.40 -1.17 -2.74
C ASP A 133 24.28 -1.44 -4.24
N ILE A 134 23.92 -0.43 -5.02
CA ILE A 134 23.84 -0.56 -6.48
C ILE A 134 25.22 -0.74 -7.08
N ALA A 135 26.20 0.04 -6.67
CA ALA A 135 27.58 -0.05 -7.15
C ALA A 135 28.24 -1.41 -6.82
N ALA A 136 28.00 -1.89 -5.59
CA ALA A 136 28.52 -3.16 -5.11
C ALA A 136 27.68 -4.37 -5.56
N ARG A 137 26.52 -4.16 -6.18
CA ARG A 137 25.55 -5.21 -6.51
C ARG A 137 25.18 -6.09 -5.34
N THR A 138 24.95 -5.47 -4.18
CA THR A 138 24.61 -6.18 -2.93
C THR A 138 23.12 -6.32 -2.75
N SER A 139 22.71 -7.32 -1.94
CA SER A 139 21.33 -7.50 -1.50
C SER A 139 20.32 -7.46 -2.67
N TYR A 140 19.25 -6.73 -2.52
CA TYR A 140 18.20 -6.59 -3.53
C TYR A 140 18.59 -5.70 -4.73
N ALA A 141 19.70 -4.94 -4.63
CA ALA A 141 20.16 -4.10 -5.73
C ALA A 141 20.49 -4.90 -7.01
N VAL A 142 20.82 -6.19 -6.88
CA VAL A 142 21.03 -7.10 -8.02
C VAL A 142 19.78 -7.29 -8.88
N LYS A 143 18.59 -7.02 -8.35
CA LYS A 143 17.32 -7.14 -9.09
C LYS A 143 17.07 -5.99 -10.06
N ILE A 144 17.80 -4.87 -9.90
CA ILE A 144 17.77 -3.79 -10.88
C ILE A 144 18.53 -4.27 -12.12
N ASP A 145 17.88 -4.19 -13.27
CA ASP A 145 18.43 -4.65 -14.58
C ASP A 145 18.79 -6.17 -14.63
N ALA A 146 18.23 -6.98 -13.72
CA ALA A 146 18.39 -8.42 -13.76
C ALA A 146 17.73 -9.03 -15.00
N VAL A 147 18.37 -10.07 -15.56
CA VAL A 147 17.80 -10.81 -16.70
C VAL A 147 16.68 -11.74 -16.26
N THR A 148 16.80 -12.30 -15.05
CA THR A 148 15.80 -13.18 -14.45
C THR A 148 15.24 -12.54 -13.19
N ASP A 149 13.92 -12.57 -13.02
CA ASP A 149 13.20 -11.99 -11.87
C ASP A 149 13.58 -10.50 -11.60
N PRO A 150 13.49 -9.62 -12.63
CA PRO A 150 13.87 -8.23 -12.49
C PRO A 150 12.88 -7.45 -11.62
N ALA A 151 13.39 -6.46 -10.89
CA ALA A 151 12.54 -5.44 -10.30
C ALA A 151 12.00 -4.50 -11.40
N ARG A 152 10.67 -4.30 -11.43
CA ARG A 152 9.99 -3.45 -12.42
C ARG A 152 9.93 -2.01 -11.91
N PRO A 153 10.48 -1.01 -12.63
CA PRO A 153 10.40 0.39 -12.22
C PRO A 153 8.96 0.90 -12.24
N LEU A 154 8.64 1.73 -11.25
CA LEU A 154 7.36 2.42 -11.11
C LEU A 154 7.53 3.91 -11.37
N GLN A 155 6.49 4.53 -11.95
CA GLN A 155 6.49 5.96 -12.26
C GLN A 155 6.14 6.77 -10.99
N MET A 156 7.09 7.55 -10.51
CA MET A 156 6.85 8.49 -9.40
C MET A 156 6.19 9.78 -9.88
N LYS A 157 5.70 10.57 -8.92
CA LYS A 157 5.15 11.91 -9.20
C LYS A 157 6.17 12.77 -9.94
N SER A 158 5.80 13.22 -11.13
CA SER A 158 6.63 14.15 -11.89
C SER A 158 6.67 15.51 -11.18
N ARG A 159 7.85 16.16 -11.16
CA ARG A 159 7.92 17.56 -10.74
C ARG A 159 7.11 18.39 -11.74
N VAL A 160 6.06 19.02 -11.26
CA VAL A 160 5.42 20.11 -11.99
C VAL A 160 6.28 21.35 -11.66
N PHE A 161 7.04 21.83 -12.62
CA PHE A 161 7.78 23.10 -12.53
C PHE A 161 6.79 24.25 -12.72
#